data_f92890190d8c519394dbc607927f18d7
#
_entry.id   f92890190d8c519394dbc607927f18d7
#
_cell.length_a   1.000
_cell.length_b   1.000
_cell.length_c   1.000
_cell.angle_alpha   90.00
_cell.angle_beta   90.00
_cell.angle_gamma   90.00
#
_symmetry.space_group_name_H-M   'P 1'
#
loop_
_entity.id
_entity.type
_entity.pdbx_description
1 polymer ?
#
loop_
_entity_poly.entity_id
_entity_poly.type
_entity_poly.pdbx_seq_one_letter_code
_entity_poly.pdbx_strand_id
1 'polypeptide(L)'
;MTFFFHQLKNFIQNDPLSDWLSHVHRVFNCFEQDEPSSFQEEIDDKKLAYKVDFFTFLKEFNEFTFYINLDSDETQELLHEKDIGIFIQCELHHKDYDMLVKPDLIIHRDIFHKIFTEVDDYKGDLPEYIVLDILYNIVHFNTEKTDILNQGSIFYHKCKMLVASHCIHPPLRKGYIFAKEYRHKDKMLRKKECIGVISFTDEMEDKISDALQWRKRLLSHHDNWIVTPKPSIKELYPNMNIKTGLWNKEKKRIAEEIKEITLVWNISYQKRCILLEKGITTWDDPILLHNIYPYEVKESKREFIQEKMIHINSQKELKIHPRRI
;
A
#
# COMPACT_ATOMS: atom_id res chain seq x y z
N MET A 1 3.78 -23.82 2.13
CA MET A 1 2.33 -23.53 2.22
C MET A 1 2.07 -22.28 1.41
N THR A 2 1.39 -22.43 0.31
CA THR A 2 1.07 -21.36 -0.63
C THR A 2 0.22 -20.28 0.05
N PHE A 3 0.50 -19.03 -0.23
CA PHE A 3 -0.21 -17.90 0.35
C PHE A 3 -0.42 -16.79 -0.69
N PHE A 4 -1.32 -15.85 -0.41
CA PHE A 4 -1.62 -14.75 -1.31
C PHE A 4 -0.79 -13.50 -1.01
N PHE A 5 -0.36 -12.79 -2.05
CA PHE A 5 0.38 -11.52 -1.96
C PHE A 5 -0.28 -10.49 -1.05
N HIS A 6 -1.62 -10.44 -1.02
CA HIS A 6 -2.33 -9.47 -0.18
C HIS A 6 -2.03 -9.63 1.33
N GLN A 7 -1.54 -10.81 1.77
CA GLN A 7 -1.12 -11.03 3.16
C GLN A 7 0.16 -10.27 3.55
N LEU A 8 0.89 -9.70 2.58
CA LEU A 8 2.04 -8.83 2.81
C LEU A 8 1.67 -7.35 2.89
N LYS A 9 0.39 -7.01 2.66
CA LYS A 9 -0.08 -5.63 2.49
C LYS A 9 0.29 -4.72 3.66
N ASN A 10 0.01 -5.14 4.88
CA ASN A 10 0.22 -4.28 6.05
C ASN A 10 1.71 -3.98 6.24
N PHE A 11 2.59 -4.98 6.10
CA PHE A 11 4.03 -4.75 6.18
C PHE A 11 4.53 -3.81 5.07
N ILE A 12 4.10 -4.02 3.83
CA ILE A 12 4.48 -3.16 2.69
C ILE A 12 4.01 -1.71 2.94
N GLN A 13 2.86 -1.53 3.57
CA GLN A 13 2.32 -0.22 3.97
C GLN A 13 2.88 0.31 5.29
N ASN A 14 3.92 -0.30 5.84
CA ASN A 14 4.58 0.09 7.09
C ASN A 14 3.66 -0.01 8.34
N ASP A 15 2.81 -1.00 8.40
CA ASP A 15 1.92 -1.29 9.53
C ASP A 15 1.95 -2.78 9.95
N PRO A 16 3.13 -3.35 10.23
CA PRO A 16 3.29 -4.77 10.55
C PRO A 16 2.61 -5.19 11.86
N LEU A 17 2.36 -4.26 12.79
CA LEU A 17 1.59 -4.57 14.01
C LEU A 17 0.20 -5.13 13.67
N SER A 18 -0.45 -4.64 12.60
CA SER A 18 -1.76 -5.14 12.19
C SER A 18 -1.72 -6.60 11.72
N ASP A 19 -0.60 -7.07 11.18
CA ASP A 19 -0.41 -8.49 10.85
C ASP A 19 -0.30 -9.33 12.13
N TRP A 20 0.47 -8.83 13.11
CA TRP A 20 0.62 -9.51 14.41
C TRP A 20 -0.72 -9.58 15.17
N LEU A 21 -1.46 -8.47 15.26
CA LEU A 21 -2.79 -8.45 15.87
C LEU A 21 -3.74 -9.45 15.21
N SER A 22 -3.76 -9.49 13.88
CA SER A 22 -4.58 -10.44 13.12
C SER A 22 -4.18 -11.90 13.36
N HIS A 23 -2.87 -12.15 13.46
CA HIS A 23 -2.35 -13.50 13.71
C HIS A 23 -2.68 -13.97 15.13
N VAL A 24 -2.37 -13.17 16.14
CA VAL A 24 -2.62 -13.47 17.55
C VAL A 24 -4.12 -13.59 17.83
N HIS A 25 -4.94 -12.70 17.28
CA HIS A 25 -6.39 -12.82 17.39
C HIS A 25 -6.92 -14.13 16.81
N ARG A 26 -6.42 -14.56 15.65
CA ARG A 26 -6.82 -15.84 15.03
C ARG A 26 -6.51 -17.05 15.92
N VAL A 27 -5.38 -16.99 16.64
CA VAL A 27 -4.93 -18.09 17.51
C VAL A 27 -5.65 -18.06 18.86
N PHE A 28 -5.80 -16.89 19.48
CA PHE A 28 -6.21 -16.75 20.88
C PHE A 28 -7.55 -16.02 21.07
N ASN A 29 -8.12 -15.42 20.03
CA ASN A 29 -9.36 -14.62 20.08
C ASN A 29 -9.35 -13.56 21.20
N CYS A 30 -8.22 -12.86 21.38
CA CYS A 30 -7.97 -12.01 22.55
C CYS A 30 -8.17 -10.51 22.32
N PHE A 31 -8.47 -10.08 21.09
CA PHE A 31 -8.68 -8.68 20.74
C PHE A 31 -10.06 -8.46 20.11
N GLU A 32 -10.63 -7.28 20.32
CA GLU A 32 -11.85 -6.86 19.64
C GLU A 32 -11.51 -6.21 18.29
N GLN A 33 -12.10 -6.71 17.22
CA GLN A 33 -11.96 -6.12 15.90
C GLN A 33 -12.88 -4.91 15.75
N ASP A 34 -12.40 -3.91 14.99
CA ASP A 34 -13.22 -2.77 14.63
C ASP A 34 -14.30 -3.20 13.63
N GLU A 35 -15.50 -2.73 13.84
CA GLU A 35 -16.54 -2.81 12.81
C GLU A 35 -16.24 -1.82 11.68
N PRO A 36 -16.48 -2.20 10.42
CA PRO A 36 -16.39 -1.25 9.31
C PRO A 36 -17.28 -0.03 9.58
N SER A 37 -16.75 1.16 9.33
CA SER A 37 -17.59 2.36 9.37
C SER A 37 -18.42 2.45 8.09
N SER A 38 -19.62 3.04 8.19
CA SER A 38 -20.48 3.31 7.01
C SER A 38 -19.75 4.07 5.91
N PHE A 39 -18.84 4.96 6.28
CA PHE A 39 -17.98 5.67 5.33
C PHE A 39 -17.00 4.72 4.62
N GLN A 40 -16.42 3.74 5.33
CA GLN A 40 -15.53 2.76 4.73
C GLN A 40 -16.28 1.84 3.77
N GLU A 41 -17.47 1.39 4.16
CA GLU A 41 -18.35 0.59 3.29
C GLU A 41 -18.69 1.35 2.01
N GLU A 42 -19.12 2.62 2.11
CA GLU A 42 -19.40 3.45 0.95
C GLU A 42 -18.17 3.62 0.01
N ILE A 43 -16.97 3.75 0.56
CA ILE A 43 -15.74 3.84 -0.25
C ILE A 43 -15.44 2.51 -0.94
N ASP A 44 -15.65 1.38 -0.27
CA ASP A 44 -15.39 0.06 -0.84
C ASP A 44 -16.43 -0.29 -1.92
N ASP A 45 -17.68 0.10 -1.76
CA ASP A 45 -18.71 0.03 -2.79
C ASP A 45 -18.34 0.86 -4.03
N LYS A 46 -17.85 2.08 -3.84
CA LYS A 46 -17.38 2.93 -4.95
C LYS A 46 -16.18 2.35 -5.68
N LYS A 47 -15.25 1.70 -4.97
CA LYS A 47 -14.12 0.99 -5.59
C LYS A 47 -14.60 -0.17 -6.44
N LEU A 48 -15.54 -0.96 -5.90
CA LEU A 48 -16.12 -2.09 -6.63
C LEU A 48 -16.88 -1.60 -7.86
N ALA A 49 -17.76 -0.62 -7.72
CA ALA A 49 -18.50 -0.04 -8.85
C ALA A 49 -17.57 0.46 -9.95
N TYR A 50 -16.48 1.15 -9.58
CA TYR A 50 -15.49 1.63 -10.55
C TYR A 50 -14.80 0.50 -11.34
N LYS A 51 -14.50 -0.64 -10.68
CA LYS A 51 -13.96 -1.82 -11.36
C LYS A 51 -14.98 -2.45 -12.30
N VAL A 52 -16.22 -2.57 -11.84
CA VAL A 52 -17.33 -3.13 -12.65
C VAL A 52 -17.58 -2.26 -13.87
N ASP A 53 -17.60 -0.94 -13.74
CA ASP A 53 -17.75 0.00 -14.84
C ASP A 53 -16.64 -0.18 -15.89
N PHE A 54 -15.40 -0.35 -15.44
CA PHE A 54 -14.28 -0.58 -16.34
C PHE A 54 -14.36 -1.94 -17.04
N PHE A 55 -14.72 -3.01 -16.33
CA PHE A 55 -14.93 -4.32 -16.94
C PHE A 55 -16.11 -4.32 -17.93
N THR A 56 -17.15 -3.56 -17.64
CA THR A 56 -18.29 -3.38 -18.56
C THR A 56 -17.85 -2.66 -19.83
N PHE A 57 -17.05 -1.60 -19.69
CA PHE A 57 -16.44 -0.91 -20.83
C PHE A 57 -15.58 -1.87 -21.68
N LEU A 58 -14.77 -2.74 -21.06
CA LEU A 58 -13.98 -3.72 -21.82
C LEU A 58 -14.86 -4.69 -22.62
N LYS A 59 -16.02 -5.07 -22.10
CA LYS A 59 -16.96 -5.98 -22.79
C LYS A 59 -17.65 -5.35 -24.01
N GLU A 60 -17.60 -4.03 -24.17
CA GLU A 60 -18.08 -3.37 -25.39
C GLU A 60 -17.23 -3.75 -26.63
N PHE A 61 -15.98 -4.20 -26.39
CA PHE A 61 -15.12 -4.75 -27.44
C PHE A 61 -15.43 -6.23 -27.68
N ASN A 62 -16.51 -6.51 -28.39
CA ASN A 62 -17.02 -7.88 -28.64
C ASN A 62 -16.05 -8.80 -29.41
N GLU A 63 -14.98 -8.26 -29.95
CA GLU A 63 -13.96 -8.99 -30.71
C GLU A 63 -12.88 -9.67 -29.85
N PHE A 64 -12.87 -9.41 -28.52
CA PHE A 64 -11.84 -9.93 -27.64
C PHE A 64 -12.30 -11.16 -26.87
N THR A 65 -11.38 -12.08 -26.63
CA THR A 65 -11.58 -13.22 -25.74
C THR A 65 -11.35 -12.80 -24.30
N PHE A 66 -12.25 -13.19 -23.40
CA PHE A 66 -12.16 -12.88 -21.97
C PHE A 66 -11.99 -14.16 -21.15
N TYR A 67 -10.97 -14.19 -20.31
CA TYR A 67 -10.70 -15.22 -19.33
C TYR A 67 -10.95 -14.63 -17.94
N ILE A 68 -11.79 -15.26 -17.12
CA ILE A 68 -12.26 -14.65 -15.87
C ILE A 68 -12.07 -15.61 -14.71
N ASN A 69 -11.38 -15.14 -13.65
CA ASN A 69 -11.17 -15.88 -12.41
C ASN A 69 -10.54 -17.28 -12.58
N LEU A 70 -9.66 -17.43 -13.55
CA LEU A 70 -8.89 -18.65 -13.71
C LEU A 70 -7.92 -18.84 -12.54
N ASP A 71 -7.65 -20.08 -12.19
CA ASP A 71 -6.58 -20.41 -11.26
C ASP A 71 -5.18 -20.21 -11.89
N SER A 72 -4.14 -20.44 -11.10
CA SER A 72 -2.77 -20.17 -11.55
C SER A 72 -2.28 -21.09 -12.64
N ASP A 73 -2.71 -22.35 -12.67
CA ASP A 73 -2.26 -23.35 -13.64
C ASP A 73 -2.92 -23.07 -15.00
N GLU A 74 -4.24 -22.90 -15.01
CA GLU A 74 -5.00 -22.50 -16.21
C GLU A 74 -4.48 -21.18 -16.79
N THR A 75 -4.23 -20.19 -15.93
CA THR A 75 -3.72 -18.89 -16.38
C THR A 75 -2.34 -19.01 -17.02
N GLN A 76 -1.42 -19.76 -16.40
CA GLN A 76 -0.06 -19.93 -16.90
C GLN A 76 -0.02 -20.75 -18.20
N GLU A 77 -0.88 -21.75 -18.36
CA GLU A 77 -1.01 -22.53 -19.59
C GLU A 77 -1.39 -21.62 -20.77
N LEU A 78 -2.46 -20.83 -20.64
CA LEU A 78 -2.92 -19.90 -21.68
C LEU A 78 -1.89 -18.81 -22.02
N LEU A 79 -1.19 -18.28 -21.00
CA LEU A 79 -0.11 -17.31 -21.23
C LEU A 79 1.09 -17.94 -21.95
N HIS A 80 1.37 -19.21 -21.69
CA HIS A 80 2.44 -19.95 -22.38
C HIS A 80 2.07 -20.27 -23.82
N GLU A 81 0.81 -20.58 -24.10
CA GLU A 81 0.26 -20.80 -25.44
C GLU A 81 0.11 -19.51 -26.25
N LYS A 82 0.38 -18.36 -25.62
CA LYS A 82 0.32 -17.02 -26.22
C LYS A 82 -1.07 -16.62 -26.68
N ASP A 83 -2.06 -16.98 -25.92
CA ASP A 83 -3.45 -16.65 -26.22
C ASP A 83 -3.69 -15.14 -26.24
N ILE A 84 -4.34 -14.66 -27.30
CA ILE A 84 -4.68 -13.25 -27.49
C ILE A 84 -5.99 -12.96 -26.76
N GLY A 85 -5.88 -12.54 -25.48
CA GLY A 85 -7.05 -12.31 -24.64
C GLY A 85 -6.85 -11.25 -23.56
N ILE A 86 -7.91 -11.05 -22.81
CA ILE A 86 -7.97 -10.23 -21.58
C ILE A 86 -8.27 -11.17 -20.40
N PHE A 87 -7.33 -11.26 -19.48
CA PHE A 87 -7.47 -12.06 -18.26
C PHE A 87 -7.92 -11.16 -17.12
N ILE A 88 -9.12 -11.40 -16.60
CA ILE A 88 -9.75 -10.60 -15.55
C ILE A 88 -9.67 -11.36 -14.23
N GLN A 89 -9.01 -10.79 -13.20
CA GLN A 89 -8.91 -11.38 -11.88
C GLN A 89 -8.38 -12.83 -11.90
N CYS A 90 -7.46 -13.15 -12.82
CA CYS A 90 -6.81 -14.45 -12.92
C CYS A 90 -5.60 -14.53 -11.99
N GLU A 91 -5.31 -15.73 -11.48
CA GLU A 91 -4.24 -15.97 -10.52
C GLU A 91 -2.93 -16.28 -11.23
N LEU A 92 -1.82 -15.81 -10.67
CA LEU A 92 -0.47 -16.14 -11.08
C LEU A 92 0.29 -16.73 -9.88
N HIS A 93 1.10 -17.74 -10.10
CA HIS A 93 1.90 -18.37 -9.05
C HIS A 93 3.38 -18.00 -9.19
N HIS A 94 3.91 -17.29 -8.19
CA HIS A 94 5.33 -17.01 -8.06
C HIS A 94 6.01 -18.21 -7.39
N LYS A 95 6.70 -19.04 -8.16
CA LYS A 95 7.23 -20.34 -7.71
C LYS A 95 8.28 -20.21 -6.60
N ASP A 96 9.21 -19.25 -6.71
CA ASP A 96 10.30 -19.10 -5.74
C ASP A 96 9.80 -18.67 -4.35
N TYR A 97 8.69 -17.95 -4.29
CA TYR A 97 8.09 -17.50 -3.02
C TYR A 97 6.93 -18.36 -2.55
N ASP A 98 6.52 -19.35 -3.34
CA ASP A 98 5.28 -20.14 -3.15
C ASP A 98 4.07 -19.23 -2.86
N MET A 99 3.89 -18.20 -3.71
CA MET A 99 2.94 -17.11 -3.50
C MET A 99 2.04 -16.90 -4.71
N LEU A 100 0.75 -16.77 -4.44
CA LEU A 100 -0.26 -16.39 -5.44
C LEU A 100 -0.42 -14.86 -5.50
N VAL A 101 -0.45 -14.32 -6.70
CA VAL A 101 -0.75 -12.91 -6.95
C VAL A 101 -1.87 -12.81 -7.98
N LYS A 102 -2.79 -11.86 -7.75
CA LYS A 102 -3.98 -11.67 -8.58
C LYS A 102 -4.06 -10.22 -9.04
N PRO A 103 -3.46 -9.86 -10.19
CA PRO A 103 -3.66 -8.55 -10.80
C PRO A 103 -5.12 -8.37 -11.21
N ASP A 104 -5.59 -7.13 -11.36
CA ASP A 104 -6.95 -6.90 -11.84
C ASP A 104 -7.09 -7.33 -13.30
N LEU A 105 -6.05 -7.12 -14.11
CA LEU A 105 -6.01 -7.48 -15.52
C LEU A 105 -4.61 -7.94 -15.94
N ILE A 106 -4.61 -8.91 -16.88
CA ILE A 106 -3.49 -9.21 -17.77
C ILE A 106 -4.02 -9.08 -19.19
N ILE A 107 -3.40 -8.24 -19.99
CA ILE A 107 -3.92 -7.90 -21.34
C ILE A 107 -2.85 -8.19 -22.38
N HIS A 108 -3.21 -8.90 -23.46
CA HIS A 108 -2.31 -9.06 -24.59
C HIS A 108 -2.01 -7.71 -25.25
N ARG A 109 -0.77 -7.49 -25.66
CA ARG A 109 -0.26 -6.22 -26.23
C ARG A 109 -1.15 -5.67 -27.36
N ASP A 110 -1.57 -6.49 -28.28
CA ASP A 110 -2.35 -6.06 -29.45
C ASP A 110 -3.74 -5.56 -29.07
N ILE A 111 -4.31 -6.09 -27.98
CA ILE A 111 -5.56 -5.63 -27.40
C ILE A 111 -5.35 -4.32 -26.64
N PHE A 112 -4.25 -4.25 -25.85
CA PHE A 112 -3.93 -3.06 -25.09
C PHE A 112 -3.82 -1.81 -25.96
N HIS A 113 -3.17 -1.91 -27.12
CA HIS A 113 -3.07 -0.81 -28.08
C HIS A 113 -4.43 -0.37 -28.66
N LYS A 114 -5.37 -1.29 -28.82
CA LYS A 114 -6.73 -0.95 -29.31
C LYS A 114 -7.56 -0.21 -28.24
N ILE A 115 -7.37 -0.55 -26.97
CA ILE A 115 -8.08 0.07 -25.85
C ILE A 115 -7.48 1.43 -25.50
N PHE A 116 -6.14 1.53 -25.46
CA PHE A 116 -5.38 2.72 -25.02
C PHE A 116 -4.67 3.39 -26.19
N THR A 117 -5.43 3.83 -27.20
CA THR A 117 -4.92 4.34 -28.49
C THR A 117 -4.12 5.64 -28.39
N GLU A 118 -4.34 6.43 -27.35
CA GLU A 118 -3.75 7.77 -27.20
C GLU A 118 -2.53 7.80 -26.25
N VAL A 119 -2.06 6.64 -25.81
CA VAL A 119 -0.91 6.55 -24.89
C VAL A 119 0.38 6.57 -25.71
N ASP A 120 0.94 7.76 -25.88
CA ASP A 120 2.16 8.04 -26.69
C ASP A 120 3.46 7.39 -26.15
N ASP A 121 3.46 6.93 -24.91
CA ASP A 121 4.67 6.46 -24.20
C ASP A 121 5.15 5.06 -24.61
N TYR A 122 4.50 4.43 -25.61
CA TYR A 122 4.75 3.02 -25.98
C TYR A 122 5.41 2.84 -27.34
N LYS A 123 6.14 3.82 -27.81
CA LYS A 123 6.94 3.72 -29.06
C LYS A 123 8.15 2.75 -28.95
N GLY A 124 8.19 1.93 -27.90
CA GLY A 124 9.17 0.88 -27.69
C GLY A 124 8.51 -0.49 -27.63
N ASP A 125 9.31 -1.56 -27.63
CA ASP A 125 8.84 -2.95 -27.51
C ASP A 125 8.03 -3.17 -26.22
N LEU A 126 6.70 -3.12 -26.33
CA LEU A 126 5.83 -3.60 -25.29
C LEU A 126 6.01 -5.11 -25.13
N PRO A 127 6.00 -5.63 -23.91
CA PRO A 127 5.96 -7.06 -23.68
C PRO A 127 4.68 -7.66 -24.27
N GLU A 128 4.67 -8.96 -24.51
CA GLU A 128 3.53 -9.67 -25.09
C GLU A 128 2.27 -9.53 -24.24
N TYR A 129 2.42 -9.52 -22.92
CA TYR A 129 1.35 -9.26 -21.97
C TYR A 129 1.66 -8.06 -21.08
N ILE A 130 0.62 -7.41 -20.64
CA ILE A 130 0.68 -6.21 -19.79
C ILE A 130 -0.14 -6.46 -18.53
N VAL A 131 0.47 -6.29 -17.36
CA VAL A 131 -0.22 -6.36 -16.06
C VAL A 131 -0.74 -5.00 -15.64
N LEU A 132 -1.97 -4.96 -15.15
CA LEU A 132 -2.66 -3.73 -14.78
C LEU A 132 -3.54 -3.91 -13.54
N ASP A 133 -3.48 -2.96 -12.61
CA ASP A 133 -4.43 -2.81 -11.50
C ASP A 133 -5.37 -1.63 -11.73
N ILE A 134 -6.62 -1.76 -11.28
CA ILE A 134 -7.67 -0.74 -11.37
C ILE A 134 -7.86 -0.12 -10.01
N LEU A 135 -7.63 1.19 -9.87
CA LEU A 135 -7.69 1.90 -8.61
C LEU A 135 -8.67 3.07 -8.62
N TYR A 136 -9.58 3.08 -7.65
CA TYR A 136 -10.45 4.24 -7.37
C TYR A 136 -9.69 5.31 -6.59
N ASN A 137 -8.54 5.74 -7.12
CA ASN A 137 -7.64 6.70 -6.51
C ASN A 137 -7.27 7.82 -7.49
N ILE A 138 -6.87 8.96 -6.93
CA ILE A 138 -6.14 9.98 -7.68
C ILE A 138 -4.67 9.61 -7.61
N VAL A 139 -4.01 9.48 -8.74
CA VAL A 139 -2.59 9.20 -8.81
C VAL A 139 -1.82 10.39 -9.42
N HIS A 140 -0.63 10.63 -8.90
CA HIS A 140 0.23 11.71 -9.35
C HIS A 140 1.45 11.14 -10.06
N PHE A 141 1.78 11.69 -11.21
CA PHE A 141 3.02 11.39 -11.89
C PHE A 141 4.20 12.13 -11.24
N ASN A 142 5.39 11.56 -11.39
CA ASN A 142 6.65 12.26 -11.11
C ASN A 142 6.82 13.45 -12.09
N THR A 143 7.86 14.26 -11.84
CA THR A 143 8.11 15.49 -12.63
C THR A 143 8.27 15.23 -14.12
N GLU A 144 8.84 14.07 -14.47
CA GLU A 144 9.15 13.67 -15.85
C GLU A 144 8.02 12.89 -16.53
N LYS A 145 6.94 12.58 -15.80
CA LYS A 145 5.80 11.76 -16.26
C LYS A 145 6.17 10.31 -16.65
N THR A 146 7.26 9.81 -16.10
CA THR A 146 7.78 8.45 -16.40
C THR A 146 7.36 7.40 -15.40
N ASP A 147 6.86 7.81 -14.23
CA ASP A 147 6.38 6.92 -13.16
C ASP A 147 5.35 7.65 -12.28
N ILE A 148 4.52 6.92 -11.59
CA ILE A 148 3.58 7.46 -10.60
C ILE A 148 4.22 7.50 -9.20
N LEU A 149 3.85 8.52 -8.41
CA LEU A 149 4.41 8.74 -7.08
C LEU A 149 3.88 7.71 -6.06
N ASN A 150 4.73 7.35 -5.10
CA ASN A 150 4.40 6.44 -3.99
C ASN A 150 3.55 7.15 -2.93
N GLN A 151 2.26 7.28 -3.16
CA GLN A 151 1.30 7.91 -2.23
C GLN A 151 0.27 6.89 -1.73
N GLY A 152 -0.02 6.90 -0.44
CA GLY A 152 -1.01 6.01 0.16
C GLY A 152 -0.73 4.53 -0.13
N SER A 153 -1.67 3.85 -0.78
CA SER A 153 -1.55 2.43 -1.13
C SER A 153 -0.81 2.16 -2.44
N ILE A 154 -0.38 3.18 -3.17
CA ILE A 154 0.22 3.02 -4.51
C ILE A 154 1.46 2.11 -4.47
N PHE A 155 2.33 2.30 -3.48
CA PHE A 155 3.54 1.48 -3.37
C PHE A 155 3.23 -0.02 -3.19
N TYR A 156 2.17 -0.37 -2.47
CA TYR A 156 1.71 -1.76 -2.38
C TYR A 156 1.29 -2.31 -3.76
N HIS A 157 0.55 -1.54 -4.56
CA HIS A 157 0.15 -1.95 -5.90
C HIS A 157 1.36 -2.07 -6.84
N LYS A 158 2.35 -1.20 -6.71
CA LYS A 158 3.61 -1.32 -7.44
C LYS A 158 4.33 -2.64 -7.11
N CYS A 159 4.49 -2.97 -5.84
CA CYS A 159 5.05 -4.26 -5.40
C CYS A 159 4.23 -5.45 -5.93
N LYS A 160 2.89 -5.35 -5.91
CA LYS A 160 2.01 -6.37 -6.46
C LYS A 160 2.25 -6.60 -7.95
N MET A 161 2.36 -5.51 -8.74
CA MET A 161 2.63 -5.59 -10.18
C MET A 161 4.02 -6.14 -10.47
N LEU A 162 5.03 -5.83 -9.66
CA LEU A 162 6.36 -6.42 -9.76
C LEU A 162 6.31 -7.95 -9.59
N VAL A 163 5.66 -8.45 -8.53
CA VAL A 163 5.49 -9.90 -8.33
C VAL A 163 4.72 -10.54 -9.47
N ALA A 164 3.64 -9.93 -9.93
CA ALA A 164 2.87 -10.43 -11.07
C ALA A 164 3.73 -10.48 -12.35
N SER A 165 4.60 -9.50 -12.56
CA SER A 165 5.50 -9.45 -13.70
C SER A 165 6.49 -10.61 -13.74
N HIS A 166 6.98 -11.04 -12.58
CA HIS A 166 7.91 -12.17 -12.47
C HIS A 166 7.26 -13.52 -12.78
N CYS A 167 5.93 -13.61 -12.70
CA CYS A 167 5.19 -14.81 -13.05
C CYS A 167 4.97 -14.95 -14.58
N ILE A 168 5.20 -13.88 -15.35
CA ILE A 168 5.03 -13.87 -16.80
C ILE A 168 6.40 -14.04 -17.46
N HIS A 169 6.47 -14.85 -18.51
CA HIS A 169 7.72 -15.11 -19.21
C HIS A 169 7.69 -14.56 -20.64
N PRO A 170 8.68 -13.72 -21.04
CA PRO A 170 9.76 -13.16 -20.23
C PRO A 170 9.25 -12.17 -19.17
N PRO A 171 9.97 -11.98 -18.05
CA PRO A 171 9.57 -11.06 -17.00
C PRO A 171 9.36 -9.64 -17.54
N LEU A 172 8.29 -9.01 -17.12
CA LEU A 172 7.97 -7.64 -17.53
C LEU A 172 8.89 -6.64 -16.81
N ARG A 173 9.17 -5.51 -17.46
CA ARG A 173 9.97 -4.42 -16.88
C ARG A 173 9.11 -3.30 -16.30
N LYS A 174 7.84 -3.29 -16.63
CA LYS A 174 6.89 -2.24 -16.24
C LYS A 174 5.53 -2.85 -15.93
N GLY A 175 4.79 -2.21 -15.03
CA GLY A 175 3.38 -2.45 -14.77
C GLY A 175 2.57 -1.19 -14.98
N TYR A 176 1.25 -1.30 -14.86
CA TYR A 176 0.37 -0.19 -15.13
C TYR A 176 -0.74 -0.09 -14.10
N ILE A 177 -1.24 1.12 -13.88
CA ILE A 177 -2.40 1.40 -13.03
C ILE A 177 -3.41 2.18 -13.84
N PHE A 178 -4.65 1.65 -13.91
CA PHE A 178 -5.80 2.40 -14.37
C PHE A 178 -6.47 3.07 -13.18
N ALA A 179 -6.31 4.40 -13.06
CA ALA A 179 -6.76 5.17 -11.92
C ALA A 179 -8.01 5.98 -12.23
N LYS A 180 -8.76 6.35 -11.17
CA LYS A 180 -9.89 7.25 -11.28
C LYS A 180 -9.51 8.60 -11.89
N GLU A 181 -8.35 9.12 -11.50
CA GLU A 181 -7.85 10.41 -11.96
C GLU A 181 -6.32 10.40 -11.98
N TYR A 182 -5.75 11.09 -12.97
CA TYR A 182 -4.32 11.28 -13.09
C TYR A 182 -3.97 12.76 -12.97
N ARG A 183 -2.91 13.06 -12.23
CA ARG A 183 -2.37 14.41 -12.10
C ARG A 183 -0.88 14.46 -12.42
N HIS A 184 -0.50 15.49 -13.16
CA HIS A 184 0.89 15.80 -13.42
C HIS A 184 1.12 17.28 -13.13
N LYS A 185 1.98 17.59 -12.16
CA LYS A 185 2.07 18.94 -11.57
C LYS A 185 0.66 19.35 -11.10
N ASP A 186 0.16 20.49 -11.43
CA ASP A 186 -1.17 20.96 -11.01
C ASP A 186 -2.29 20.68 -12.05
N LYS A 187 -1.99 19.87 -13.07
CA LYS A 187 -2.95 19.61 -14.16
C LYS A 187 -3.54 18.20 -14.03
N MET A 188 -4.86 18.14 -14.20
CA MET A 188 -5.58 16.88 -14.42
C MET A 188 -5.36 16.42 -15.86
N LEU A 189 -5.01 15.13 -16.02
CA LEU A 189 -4.86 14.49 -17.31
C LEU A 189 -6.14 13.74 -17.69
N ARG A 190 -6.45 13.67 -19.00
CA ARG A 190 -7.61 12.92 -19.47
C ARG A 190 -7.35 11.43 -19.39
N LYS A 191 -8.31 10.66 -18.90
CA LYS A 191 -8.20 9.20 -18.75
C LYS A 191 -7.94 8.45 -20.06
N LYS A 192 -8.43 8.97 -21.18
CA LYS A 192 -8.22 8.38 -22.51
C LYS A 192 -6.80 8.56 -23.03
N GLU A 193 -6.07 9.53 -22.50
CA GLU A 193 -4.76 9.98 -23.00
C GLU A 193 -3.59 9.42 -22.19
N CYS A 194 -3.85 8.84 -21.01
CA CYS A 194 -2.77 8.33 -20.18
C CYS A 194 -3.22 7.15 -19.30
N ILE A 195 -2.24 6.32 -19.00
CA ILE A 195 -2.33 5.27 -18.01
C ILE A 195 -1.13 5.42 -17.06
N GLY A 196 -1.33 5.11 -15.78
CA GLY A 196 -0.24 5.21 -14.81
C GLY A 196 0.82 4.15 -15.05
N VAL A 197 2.00 4.58 -15.43
CA VAL A 197 3.17 3.70 -15.63
C VAL A 197 3.86 3.46 -14.30
N ILE A 198 4.27 2.22 -14.07
CA ILE A 198 5.09 1.79 -12.93
C ILE A 198 6.42 1.29 -13.46
N SER A 199 7.51 1.96 -13.06
CA SER A 199 8.86 1.43 -13.23
C SER A 199 9.23 0.57 -12.03
N PHE A 200 9.66 -0.66 -12.26
CA PHE A 200 10.09 -1.56 -11.19
C PHE A 200 11.49 -1.17 -10.70
N THR A 201 11.68 -1.19 -9.38
CA THR A 201 12.91 -0.74 -8.72
C THR A 201 13.37 -1.74 -7.67
N ASP A 202 14.67 -1.73 -7.38
CA ASP A 202 15.26 -2.57 -6.33
C ASP A 202 14.61 -2.32 -4.95
N GLU A 203 14.18 -1.06 -4.67
CA GLU A 203 13.42 -0.74 -3.44
C GLU A 203 12.15 -1.57 -3.28
N MET A 204 11.47 -1.90 -4.37
CA MET A 204 10.28 -2.77 -4.33
C MET A 204 10.66 -4.22 -4.04
N GLU A 205 11.75 -4.71 -4.64
CA GLU A 205 12.27 -6.06 -4.39
C GLU A 205 12.71 -6.23 -2.94
N ASP A 206 13.49 -5.28 -2.43
CA ASP A 206 13.91 -5.24 -1.02
C ASP A 206 12.69 -5.23 -0.09
N LYS A 207 11.68 -4.41 -0.38
CA LYS A 207 10.47 -4.34 0.45
C LYS A 207 9.67 -5.63 0.44
N ILE A 208 9.59 -6.31 -0.69
CA ILE A 208 8.95 -7.63 -0.80
C ILE A 208 9.74 -8.68 -0.01
N SER A 209 11.06 -8.69 -0.14
CA SER A 209 11.94 -9.57 0.62
C SER A 209 11.78 -9.39 2.12
N ASP A 210 11.79 -8.14 2.60
CA ASP A 210 11.56 -7.80 4.01
C ASP A 210 10.18 -8.27 4.49
N ALA A 211 9.13 -8.10 3.67
CA ALA A 211 7.78 -8.54 3.98
C ALA A 211 7.68 -10.08 4.09
N LEU A 212 8.40 -10.81 3.25
CA LEU A 212 8.49 -12.27 3.31
C LEU A 212 9.22 -12.73 4.58
N GLN A 213 10.33 -12.07 4.93
CA GLN A 213 11.05 -12.34 6.17
C GLN A 213 10.19 -12.03 7.40
N TRP A 214 9.48 -10.91 7.39
CA TRP A 214 8.51 -10.56 8.43
C TRP A 214 7.46 -11.66 8.61
N ARG A 215 6.82 -12.07 7.52
CA ARG A 215 5.81 -13.14 7.54
C ARG A 215 6.37 -14.44 8.13
N LYS A 216 7.57 -14.83 7.74
CA LYS A 216 8.26 -16.03 8.28
C LYS A 216 8.50 -15.89 9.78
N ARG A 217 9.01 -14.75 10.23
CA ARG A 217 9.25 -14.46 11.65
C ARG A 217 7.94 -14.45 12.44
N LEU A 218 6.89 -13.83 11.90
CA LEU A 218 5.57 -13.80 12.52
C LEU A 218 5.02 -15.20 12.78
N LEU A 219 5.09 -16.09 11.80
CA LEU A 219 4.57 -17.46 11.92
C LEU A 219 5.38 -18.33 12.90
N SER A 220 6.66 -18.03 13.12
CA SER A 220 7.55 -18.89 13.94
C SER A 220 7.88 -18.32 15.33
N HIS A 221 7.66 -17.03 15.58
CA HIS A 221 8.13 -16.38 16.81
C HIS A 221 7.11 -15.45 17.49
N HIS A 222 5.86 -15.37 17.00
CA HIS A 222 4.85 -14.44 17.52
C HIS A 222 4.60 -14.57 19.02
N ASP A 223 4.71 -15.76 19.58
CA ASP A 223 4.48 -16.06 21.01
C ASP A 223 5.50 -15.38 21.94
N ASN A 224 6.69 -15.06 21.42
CA ASN A 224 7.78 -14.46 22.21
C ASN A 224 7.72 -12.92 22.18
N TRP A 225 6.77 -12.34 21.49
CA TRP A 225 6.72 -10.90 21.31
C TRP A 225 5.69 -10.25 22.22
N ILE A 226 6.12 -9.16 22.84
CA ILE A 226 5.28 -8.29 23.67
C ILE A 226 5.17 -6.91 23.01
N VAL A 227 4.00 -6.30 23.18
CA VAL A 227 3.69 -4.97 22.63
C VAL A 227 3.68 -3.90 23.72
N THR A 228 3.20 -4.25 24.90
CA THR A 228 3.15 -3.36 26.07
C THR A 228 3.88 -4.00 27.26
N PRO A 229 4.53 -3.23 28.15
CA PRO A 229 4.60 -1.76 28.18
C PRO A 229 5.57 -1.14 27.15
N LYS A 230 6.38 -1.95 26.48
CA LYS A 230 7.30 -1.54 25.41
C LYS A 230 7.39 -2.64 24.37
N PRO A 231 7.21 -2.32 23.08
CA PRO A 231 7.36 -3.32 22.03
C PRO A 231 8.74 -3.98 22.03
N SER A 232 8.76 -5.32 21.99
CA SER A 232 9.99 -6.11 22.00
C SER A 232 10.82 -6.00 20.72
N ILE A 233 10.18 -5.63 19.62
CA ILE A 233 10.79 -5.42 18.30
C ILE A 233 10.21 -4.18 17.63
N LYS A 234 10.96 -3.59 16.70
CA LYS A 234 10.59 -2.32 16.03
C LYS A 234 9.30 -2.42 15.22
N GLU A 235 8.99 -3.57 14.66
CA GLU A 235 7.82 -3.82 13.84
C GLU A 235 6.51 -3.78 14.64
N LEU A 236 6.55 -3.92 15.95
CA LEU A 236 5.36 -3.90 16.82
C LEU A 236 4.98 -2.50 17.31
N TYR A 237 5.75 -1.46 16.97
CA TYR A 237 5.32 -0.08 17.24
C TYR A 237 4.16 0.29 16.31
N PRO A 238 3.00 0.74 16.85
CA PRO A 238 1.86 1.16 16.03
C PRO A 238 2.22 2.28 15.06
N ASN A 239 1.80 2.18 13.82
CA ASN A 239 1.87 3.29 12.87
C ASN A 239 0.52 4.02 12.81
N MET A 240 0.40 5.15 13.52
CA MET A 240 -0.84 5.92 13.61
C MET A 240 -1.15 6.74 12.34
N ASN A 241 -0.21 6.81 11.39
CA ASN A 241 -0.45 7.43 10.08
C ASN A 241 -1.25 6.53 9.13
N ILE A 242 -1.36 5.22 9.44
CA ILE A 242 -2.07 4.24 8.63
C ILE A 242 -3.32 3.79 9.37
N LYS A 243 -4.47 3.93 8.71
CA LYS A 243 -5.73 3.35 9.18
C LYS A 243 -5.90 1.97 8.53
N THR A 244 -6.03 0.96 9.35
CA THR A 244 -6.41 -0.40 8.93
C THR A 244 -7.89 -0.61 9.23
N GLY A 245 -8.58 -1.46 8.46
CA GLY A 245 -10.02 -1.66 8.68
C GLY A 245 -10.36 -2.30 10.03
N LEU A 246 -9.47 -3.16 10.57
CA LEU A 246 -9.83 -4.07 11.68
C LEU A 246 -9.25 -3.69 13.05
N TRP A 247 -8.17 -2.88 13.11
CA TRP A 247 -7.36 -2.74 14.33
C TRP A 247 -7.09 -1.30 14.76
N ASN A 248 -7.85 -0.32 14.28
CA ASN A 248 -7.57 1.10 14.58
C ASN A 248 -7.74 1.42 16.07
N LYS A 249 -8.78 0.87 16.73
CA LYS A 249 -9.02 1.08 18.16
C LYS A 249 -7.90 0.45 18.99
N GLU A 250 -7.55 -0.81 18.70
CA GLU A 250 -6.51 -1.52 19.45
C GLU A 250 -5.13 -0.90 19.21
N LYS A 251 -4.78 -0.55 17.98
CA LYS A 251 -3.56 0.22 17.67
C LYS A 251 -3.50 1.53 18.43
N LYS A 252 -4.62 2.27 18.50
CA LYS A 252 -4.69 3.51 19.23
C LYS A 252 -4.50 3.29 20.73
N ARG A 253 -5.15 2.28 21.32
CA ARG A 253 -4.98 1.90 22.73
C ARG A 253 -3.52 1.62 23.04
N ILE A 254 -2.87 0.78 22.24
CA ILE A 254 -1.44 0.47 22.39
C ILE A 254 -0.59 1.72 22.24
N ALA A 255 -0.83 2.53 21.22
CA ALA A 255 -0.06 3.75 20.94
C ALA A 255 -0.15 4.76 22.12
N GLU A 256 -1.32 4.93 22.72
CA GLU A 256 -1.52 5.79 23.88
C GLU A 256 -0.79 5.23 25.12
N GLU A 257 -0.85 3.92 25.34
CA GLU A 257 -0.18 3.26 26.47
C GLU A 257 1.34 3.39 26.41
N ILE A 258 1.94 3.16 25.23
CA ILE A 258 3.40 3.26 25.05
C ILE A 258 3.88 4.67 24.67
N LYS A 259 2.99 5.65 24.60
CA LYS A 259 3.27 7.03 24.17
C LYS A 259 3.96 7.08 22.79
N GLU A 260 3.40 6.36 21.83
CA GLU A 260 3.99 6.16 20.50
C GLU A 260 4.18 7.49 19.74
N ILE A 261 5.33 7.65 19.09
CA ILE A 261 5.78 8.91 18.47
C ILE A 261 4.88 9.36 17.33
N THR A 262 4.29 8.43 16.56
CA THR A 262 3.40 8.77 15.42
C THR A 262 2.00 9.28 15.86
N LEU A 263 1.71 9.31 17.16
CA LEU A 263 0.59 10.10 17.70
C LEU A 263 0.82 11.60 17.55
N VAL A 264 2.07 12.03 17.43
CA VAL A 264 2.40 13.42 17.21
C VAL A 264 2.16 13.83 15.78
N TRP A 265 1.41 14.91 15.61
CA TRP A 265 1.09 15.43 14.30
C TRP A 265 2.36 15.71 13.46
N ASN A 266 2.32 15.32 12.19
CA ASN A 266 3.41 15.53 11.22
C ASN A 266 4.68 14.68 11.46
N ILE A 267 4.61 13.62 12.25
CA ILE A 267 5.68 12.63 12.32
C ILE A 267 5.32 11.46 11.40
N SER A 268 6.08 11.30 10.31
CA SER A 268 5.95 10.16 9.40
C SER A 268 6.58 8.90 9.97
N TYR A 269 6.24 7.75 9.38
CA TYR A 269 6.88 6.47 9.68
C TYR A 269 8.41 6.53 9.56
N GLN A 270 8.93 7.16 8.52
CA GLN A 270 10.37 7.30 8.29
C GLN A 270 11.04 8.12 9.40
N LYS A 271 10.42 9.25 9.78
CA LYS A 271 10.91 10.04 10.92
C LYS A 271 10.92 9.24 12.21
N ARG A 272 9.88 8.45 12.48
CA ARG A 272 9.85 7.55 13.64
C ARG A 272 11.02 6.56 13.63
N CYS A 273 11.29 5.92 12.50
CA CYS A 273 12.41 4.96 12.40
C CYS A 273 13.74 5.62 12.78
N ILE A 274 14.03 6.82 12.27
CA ILE A 274 15.22 7.60 12.61
C ILE A 274 15.26 7.95 14.11
N LEU A 275 14.12 8.28 14.71
CA LEU A 275 14.03 8.63 16.14
C LEU A 275 14.28 7.40 17.03
N LEU A 276 13.72 6.25 16.67
CA LEU A 276 13.95 5.00 17.38
C LEU A 276 15.43 4.58 17.34
N GLU A 277 16.14 4.77 16.22
CA GLU A 277 17.58 4.52 16.09
C GLU A 277 18.40 5.43 17.00
N LYS A 278 17.91 6.63 17.31
CA LYS A 278 18.52 7.57 18.26
C LYS A 278 18.11 7.31 19.72
N GLY A 279 17.37 6.24 19.99
CA GLY A 279 16.89 5.88 21.32
C GLY A 279 15.67 6.67 21.80
N ILE A 280 15.08 7.52 20.96
CA ILE A 280 13.86 8.29 21.26
C ILE A 280 12.67 7.37 20.97
N THR A 281 11.96 6.94 22.00
CA THR A 281 10.90 5.90 21.86
C THR A 281 9.50 6.42 22.17
N THR A 282 9.38 7.59 22.79
CA THR A 282 8.09 8.16 23.23
C THR A 282 7.93 9.60 22.78
N TRP A 283 6.66 10.04 22.62
CA TRP A 283 6.38 11.41 22.18
C TRP A 283 6.65 12.47 23.28
N ASP A 284 6.76 12.09 24.54
CA ASP A 284 7.09 12.99 25.66
C ASP A 284 8.59 13.04 25.97
N ASP A 285 9.44 12.45 25.13
CA ASP A 285 10.89 12.55 25.26
C ASP A 285 11.34 14.00 25.09
N PRO A 286 12.10 14.58 26.07
CA PRO A 286 12.49 15.98 26.03
C PRO A 286 13.30 16.40 24.80
N ILE A 287 14.03 15.47 24.20
CA ILE A 287 14.87 15.75 23.03
C ILE A 287 14.15 15.50 21.69
N LEU A 288 12.89 15.03 21.72
CA LEU A 288 12.14 14.71 20.52
C LEU A 288 12.13 15.88 19.51
N LEU A 289 11.81 17.09 19.97
CA LEU A 289 11.68 18.25 19.09
C LEU A 289 13.00 18.72 18.49
N HIS A 290 14.11 18.59 19.22
CA HIS A 290 15.42 18.90 18.68
C HIS A 290 15.80 17.97 17.51
N ASN A 291 15.27 16.76 17.50
CA ASN A 291 15.50 15.78 16.43
C ASN A 291 14.52 15.87 15.27
N ILE A 292 13.32 16.44 15.50
CA ILE A 292 12.34 16.64 14.42
C ILE A 292 12.63 17.90 13.60
N TYR A 293 13.07 18.98 14.30
CA TYR A 293 13.30 20.30 13.70
C TYR A 293 14.71 20.83 14.05
N PRO A 294 15.78 20.18 13.58
CA PRO A 294 17.12 20.50 14.05
C PRO A 294 17.61 21.92 13.69
N TYR A 295 17.09 22.55 12.61
CA TYR A 295 17.66 23.81 12.09
C TYR A 295 16.64 24.88 11.67
N GLU A 296 15.37 24.54 11.51
CA GLU A 296 14.40 25.43 10.84
C GLU A 296 13.52 26.25 11.79
N VAL A 297 13.53 25.95 13.08
CA VAL A 297 12.60 26.57 14.05
C VAL A 297 13.36 27.18 15.21
N LYS A 298 13.10 28.48 15.50
CA LYS A 298 13.64 29.18 16.67
C LYS A 298 13.29 28.44 17.97
N GLU A 299 14.19 28.41 18.93
CA GLU A 299 14.07 27.67 20.20
C GLU A 299 12.76 27.95 20.94
N SER A 300 12.38 29.22 21.06
CA SER A 300 11.09 29.63 21.69
C SER A 300 9.86 29.05 20.99
N LYS A 301 9.95 28.80 19.67
CA LYS A 301 8.87 28.19 18.91
C LYS A 301 8.85 26.67 19.07
N ARG A 302 10.00 26.04 19.34
CA ARG A 302 10.10 24.61 19.64
C ARG A 302 9.46 24.30 20.98
N GLU A 303 9.80 25.04 22.03
CA GLU A 303 9.19 24.90 23.35
C GLU A 303 7.66 25.04 23.29
N PHE A 304 7.17 26.06 22.60
CA PHE A 304 5.73 26.25 22.38
C PHE A 304 5.05 25.11 21.64
N ILE A 305 5.70 24.55 20.61
CA ILE A 305 5.19 23.38 19.87
C ILE A 305 5.17 22.16 20.79
N GLN A 306 6.22 21.96 21.59
CA GLN A 306 6.34 20.85 22.54
C GLN A 306 5.27 20.89 23.60
N GLU A 307 5.08 22.03 24.23
CA GLU A 307 4.03 22.23 25.25
C GLU A 307 2.65 21.92 24.65
N LYS A 308 2.37 22.39 23.42
CA LYS A 308 1.11 22.10 22.75
C LYS A 308 0.95 20.63 22.40
N MET A 309 2.00 19.97 21.91
CA MET A 309 1.96 18.55 21.58
C MET A 309 1.73 17.70 22.83
N ILE A 310 2.45 17.96 23.91
CA ILE A 310 2.26 17.30 25.19
C ILE A 310 0.83 17.54 25.69
N HIS A 311 0.36 18.77 25.63
CA HIS A 311 -0.98 19.14 26.05
C HIS A 311 -2.07 18.40 25.23
N ILE A 312 -1.96 18.36 23.91
CA ILE A 312 -2.92 17.68 23.02
C ILE A 312 -2.92 16.17 23.27
N ASN A 313 -1.74 15.56 23.42
CA ASN A 313 -1.62 14.10 23.58
C ASN A 313 -1.92 13.63 25.01
N SER A 314 -1.81 14.50 26.01
CA SER A 314 -2.13 14.18 27.41
C SER A 314 -3.62 14.32 27.74
N GLN A 315 -4.42 14.98 26.89
CA GLN A 315 -5.83 15.21 27.17
C GLN A 315 -6.71 14.11 26.63
N LYS A 316 -7.57 13.56 27.51
CA LYS A 316 -8.59 12.56 27.13
C LYS A 316 -9.83 13.17 26.48
N GLU A 317 -10.00 14.50 26.52
CA GLU A 317 -11.15 15.20 25.96
C GLU A 317 -10.76 16.08 24.78
N LEU A 318 -11.65 16.12 23.79
CA LEU A 318 -11.50 16.96 22.59
C LEU A 318 -11.64 18.44 23.02
N LYS A 319 -10.53 19.18 23.13
CA LYS A 319 -10.56 20.63 23.31
C LYS A 319 -10.20 21.33 22.00
N ILE A 320 -11.12 22.16 21.54
CA ILE A 320 -10.91 23.06 20.40
C ILE A 320 -9.99 24.21 20.90
N HIS A 321 -8.77 24.26 20.36
CA HIS A 321 -7.89 25.39 20.58
C HIS A 321 -8.13 26.42 19.46
N PRO A 322 -8.76 27.59 19.75
CA PRO A 322 -8.91 28.62 18.75
C PRO A 322 -7.54 29.10 18.26
N ARG A 323 -7.39 29.27 16.94
CA ARG A 323 -6.22 29.97 16.40
C ARG A 323 -6.22 31.37 17.03
N ARG A 324 -5.13 31.77 17.65
CA ARG A 324 -4.89 33.19 17.91
C ARG A 324 -4.73 33.85 16.53
N ILE A 325 -5.68 34.74 16.22
CA ILE A 325 -5.62 35.62 15.05
C ILE A 325 -4.49 36.62 15.26
#